data_70139484001b3afc36dd2e079b2d038a
#
_entry.id   70139484001b3afc36dd2e079b2d038a
#
_cell.length_a   1.000
_cell.length_b   1.000
_cell.length_c   1.000
_cell.angle_alpha   90.00
_cell.angle_beta   90.00
_cell.angle_gamma   90.00
#
_symmetry.space_group_name_H-M   'P 1'
#
loop_
_entity.id
_entity.type
_entity.pdbx_description
1 polymer ?
#
loop_
_entity_poly.entity_id
_entity_poly.type
_entity_poly.pdbx_seq_one_letter_code
_entity_poly.pdbx_strand_id
1 'polypeptide(L)'
;MMSDPKNRLLACLGASALMVWATASAQSGDAEPPKDAADTPMATEMPLTDYLSAAISRGAPLYNNGMPEACAAVYATALEAAAYTGGWRMDREQRLALAYQLDLAAVVEDPSERAWAYRRMIDTLLSGEPMSMPPMADARVLYDFGDPDEARRWRVVVDGVMGGRSTGQIQQQDNTLVFEGATSLRNNGGFSSIRAPVPPGSAAGYDALRIRVMGDGRTWILGARGNNMRADSYWERFETTEGEWQTVTVPISGMVRQYFGTPIAGRLQPAAVSGVEFYIYDKQAGPFRLHIDRIEAVRLGS
;
A
#
# COMPACT_ATOMS: atom_id res chain seq x y z
N MET A 1 -44.13 15.45 -41.88
CA MET A 1 -43.60 14.25 -42.53
C MET A 1 -42.55 13.67 -41.62
N MET A 2 -42.98 12.72 -40.83
CA MET A 2 -42.44 11.38 -40.59
C MET A 2 -41.06 11.41 -39.86
N SER A 3 -40.80 10.73 -38.81
CA SER A 3 -41.53 9.86 -37.86
C SER A 3 -40.55 9.47 -36.77
N ASP A 4 -41.01 9.52 -35.53
CA ASP A 4 -40.37 8.95 -34.34
C ASP A 4 -40.41 7.39 -34.42
N PRO A 5 -39.44 6.72 -33.87
CA PRO A 5 -39.77 5.52 -33.11
C PRO A 5 -39.08 5.43 -31.73
N LYS A 6 -39.87 5.59 -30.72
CA LYS A 6 -40.24 4.63 -29.65
C LYS A 6 -39.15 3.84 -28.95
N ASN A 7 -38.96 4.28 -27.72
CA ASN A 7 -39.05 3.51 -26.47
C ASN A 7 -39.00 1.97 -26.58
N ARG A 8 -38.01 1.36 -25.95
CA ARG A 8 -38.12 0.04 -25.33
C ARG A 8 -37.54 0.06 -23.92
N LEU A 9 -38.44 0.16 -22.96
CA LEU A 9 -38.23 -0.27 -21.58
C LEU A 9 -37.94 -1.79 -21.57
N LEU A 10 -36.89 -2.19 -20.87
CA LEU A 10 -36.80 -3.54 -20.32
C LEU A 10 -36.73 -3.42 -18.80
N ALA A 11 -37.81 -3.79 -18.15
CA ALA A 11 -37.91 -3.99 -16.72
C ALA A 11 -37.23 -5.32 -16.38
N CYS A 12 -36.24 -5.30 -15.47
CA CYS A 12 -35.78 -6.49 -14.76
C CYS A 12 -36.35 -6.47 -13.37
N LEU A 13 -37.20 -7.40 -13.10
CA LEU A 13 -37.87 -7.69 -11.83
C LEU A 13 -36.87 -8.02 -10.74
N GLY A 14 -37.05 -7.37 -9.60
CA GLY A 14 -36.39 -7.71 -8.35
C GLY A 14 -36.96 -8.99 -7.76
N ALA A 15 -36.10 -9.90 -7.36
CA ALA A 15 -36.40 -11.00 -6.48
C ALA A 15 -35.93 -10.66 -5.06
N SER A 16 -36.84 -10.23 -4.21
CA SER A 16 -36.65 -10.09 -2.77
C SER A 16 -36.67 -11.47 -2.13
N ALA A 17 -35.54 -11.97 -1.65
CA ALA A 17 -35.47 -13.16 -0.82
C ALA A 17 -35.74 -12.76 0.64
N LEU A 18 -36.93 -13.08 1.14
CA LEU A 18 -37.28 -13.05 2.55
C LEU A 18 -36.53 -14.19 3.28
N MET A 19 -35.57 -13.81 4.16
CA MET A 19 -35.02 -14.75 5.13
C MET A 19 -36.01 -14.92 6.31
N VAL A 20 -36.64 -16.09 6.38
CA VAL A 20 -37.42 -16.55 7.51
C VAL A 20 -36.45 -17.10 8.55
N TRP A 21 -36.40 -16.47 9.72
CA TRP A 21 -35.69 -17.01 10.90
C TRP A 21 -36.56 -18.08 11.52
N ALA A 22 -36.14 -19.34 11.39
CA ALA A 22 -36.70 -20.44 12.16
C ALA A 22 -35.91 -20.57 13.47
N THR A 23 -36.60 -20.34 14.59
CA THR A 23 -36.13 -20.67 15.93
C THR A 23 -36.24 -22.20 16.13
N ALA A 24 -35.08 -22.86 16.13
CA ALA A 24 -34.99 -24.27 16.52
C ALA A 24 -34.58 -24.37 17.98
N SER A 25 -35.43 -24.98 18.77
CA SER A 25 -35.23 -25.30 20.18
C SER A 25 -34.10 -26.31 20.35
N ALA A 26 -33.23 -26.07 21.33
CA ALA A 26 -32.16 -26.97 21.71
C ALA A 26 -32.77 -28.27 22.33
N GLN A 27 -32.45 -29.38 21.70
CA GLN A 27 -32.47 -30.69 22.37
C GLN A 27 -31.03 -31.17 22.49
N SER A 28 -30.59 -31.31 23.74
CA SER A 28 -29.34 -31.96 24.11
C SER A 28 -29.45 -33.46 23.81
N GLY A 29 -28.74 -33.87 22.78
CA GLY A 29 -28.47 -35.27 22.50
C GLY A 29 -26.97 -35.43 22.31
N ASP A 30 -26.33 -36.21 23.18
CA ASP A 30 -24.95 -36.63 23.09
C ASP A 30 -24.73 -37.42 21.77
N ALA A 31 -24.29 -36.71 20.72
CA ALA A 31 -23.83 -37.35 19.52
C ALA A 31 -22.28 -37.33 19.53
N GLU A 32 -21.72 -38.51 19.68
CA GLU A 32 -20.30 -38.79 19.53
C GLU A 32 -19.85 -38.26 18.14
N PRO A 33 -18.74 -37.49 18.07
CA PRO A 33 -18.28 -36.98 16.77
C PRO A 33 -17.86 -38.14 15.84
N PRO A 34 -18.16 -38.07 14.54
CA PRO A 34 -17.81 -39.14 13.62
C PRO A 34 -16.31 -39.35 13.60
N LYS A 35 -15.89 -40.61 13.79
CA LYS A 35 -14.48 -41.03 13.83
C LYS A 35 -13.74 -40.97 12.50
N ASP A 36 -14.35 -40.48 11.44
CA ASP A 36 -13.78 -40.47 10.08
C ASP A 36 -13.36 -39.09 9.56
N ALA A 37 -13.09 -38.12 10.48
CA ALA A 37 -12.55 -36.80 10.11
C ALA A 37 -11.01 -36.74 9.97
N ALA A 38 -10.36 -37.92 9.93
CA ALA A 38 -8.90 -38.03 9.89
C ALA A 38 -8.42 -38.71 8.61
N ASP A 39 -8.74 -38.19 7.42
CA ASP A 39 -8.00 -38.45 6.18
C ASP A 39 -8.53 -37.60 5.01
N THR A 40 -8.60 -36.27 5.20
CA THR A 40 -8.56 -35.41 4.02
C THR A 40 -7.07 -35.36 3.64
N PRO A 41 -6.66 -35.90 2.47
CA PRO A 41 -5.28 -35.74 2.06
C PRO A 41 -4.97 -34.27 2.00
N MET A 42 -4.07 -33.80 2.86
CA MET A 42 -3.50 -32.46 2.75
C MET A 42 -2.99 -32.35 1.31
N ALA A 43 -3.56 -31.39 0.57
CA ALA A 43 -3.05 -31.09 -0.76
C ALA A 43 -1.53 -30.97 -0.64
N THR A 44 -0.80 -31.82 -1.37
CA THR A 44 0.66 -31.82 -1.32
C THR A 44 1.08 -30.45 -1.81
N GLU A 45 1.53 -29.59 -0.90
CA GLU A 45 2.00 -28.26 -1.26
C GLU A 45 3.13 -28.40 -2.27
N MET A 46 2.99 -27.74 -3.41
CA MET A 46 4.02 -27.74 -4.45
C MET A 46 5.32 -27.19 -3.85
N PRO A 47 6.46 -27.91 -3.96
CA PRO A 47 7.74 -27.41 -3.50
C PRO A 47 8.09 -26.06 -4.14
N LEU A 48 8.77 -25.18 -3.41
CA LEU A 48 9.19 -23.86 -3.93
C LEU A 48 10.02 -24.01 -5.22
N THR A 49 10.88 -25.04 -5.28
CA THR A 49 11.70 -25.34 -6.46
C THR A 49 10.87 -25.64 -7.69
N ASP A 50 9.79 -26.41 -7.54
CA ASP A 50 8.89 -26.76 -8.64
C ASP A 50 8.09 -25.55 -9.10
N TYR A 51 7.64 -24.73 -8.13
CA TYR A 51 6.92 -23.48 -8.40
C TYR A 51 7.78 -22.49 -9.17
N LEU A 52 9.02 -22.26 -8.74
CA LEU A 52 9.96 -21.37 -9.42
C LEU A 52 10.39 -21.90 -10.79
N SER A 53 10.58 -23.23 -10.92
CA SER A 53 10.88 -23.87 -12.20
C SER A 53 9.72 -23.71 -13.18
N ALA A 54 8.48 -23.79 -12.71
CA ALA A 54 7.30 -23.52 -13.53
C ALA A 54 7.23 -22.05 -13.97
N ALA A 55 7.64 -21.11 -13.13
CA ALA A 55 7.73 -19.69 -13.50
C ALA A 55 8.76 -19.47 -14.61
N ILE A 56 9.95 -20.11 -14.51
CA ILE A 56 10.97 -20.07 -15.57
C ILE A 56 10.40 -20.61 -16.89
N SER A 57 9.75 -21.78 -16.84
CA SER A 57 9.19 -22.41 -18.04
C SER A 57 8.17 -21.56 -18.76
N ARG A 58 7.47 -20.68 -18.05
CA ARG A 58 6.49 -19.72 -18.61
C ARG A 58 7.14 -18.40 -19.04
N GLY A 59 8.08 -17.89 -18.27
CA GLY A 59 8.70 -16.58 -18.49
C GLY A 59 9.76 -16.59 -19.58
N ALA A 60 10.64 -17.61 -19.64
CA ALA A 60 11.74 -17.65 -20.59
C ALA A 60 11.28 -17.61 -22.07
N PRO A 61 10.21 -18.33 -22.50
CA PRO A 61 9.69 -18.18 -23.86
C PRO A 61 9.20 -16.77 -24.16
N LEU A 62 8.61 -16.07 -23.20
CA LEU A 62 8.17 -14.65 -23.38
C LEU A 62 9.37 -13.76 -23.66
N TYR A 63 10.46 -13.91 -22.87
CA TYR A 63 11.67 -13.16 -23.10
C TYR A 63 12.27 -13.41 -24.50
N ASN A 64 12.39 -14.69 -24.88
CA ASN A 64 12.96 -15.11 -26.16
C ASN A 64 12.12 -14.64 -27.38
N ASN A 65 10.82 -14.38 -27.16
CA ASN A 65 9.91 -13.83 -28.17
C ASN A 65 9.86 -12.28 -28.14
N GLY A 66 10.81 -11.62 -27.48
CA GLY A 66 10.90 -10.15 -27.45
C GLY A 66 9.88 -9.49 -26.52
N MET A 67 9.36 -10.20 -25.53
CA MET A 67 8.42 -9.69 -24.53
C MET A 67 9.03 -9.67 -23.10
N PRO A 68 10.13 -8.93 -22.87
CA PRO A 68 10.82 -8.92 -21.58
C PRO A 68 9.94 -8.40 -20.44
N GLU A 69 9.04 -7.45 -20.70
CA GLU A 69 8.07 -6.94 -19.72
C GLU A 69 7.15 -8.05 -19.20
N ALA A 70 6.60 -8.87 -20.10
CA ALA A 70 5.74 -9.98 -19.71
C ALA A 70 6.52 -11.07 -18.95
N CYS A 71 7.76 -11.33 -19.36
CA CYS A 71 8.67 -12.22 -18.62
C CYS A 71 8.93 -11.71 -17.21
N ALA A 72 9.27 -10.43 -17.06
CA ALA A 72 9.48 -9.79 -15.78
C ALA A 72 8.26 -9.90 -14.87
N ALA A 73 7.05 -9.69 -15.41
CA ALA A 73 5.80 -9.80 -14.65
C ALA A 73 5.56 -11.24 -14.12
N VAL A 74 5.84 -12.25 -14.93
CA VAL A 74 5.72 -13.67 -14.52
C VAL A 74 6.69 -13.98 -13.38
N TYR A 75 7.95 -13.55 -13.49
CA TYR A 75 8.97 -13.81 -12.47
C TYR A 75 8.68 -13.02 -11.19
N ALA A 76 8.30 -11.74 -11.29
CA ALA A 76 7.92 -10.94 -10.15
C ALA A 76 6.78 -11.58 -9.35
N THR A 77 5.69 -11.98 -10.02
CA THR A 77 4.54 -12.63 -9.38
C THR A 77 4.95 -13.89 -8.62
N ALA A 78 5.83 -14.71 -9.20
CA ALA A 78 6.28 -15.92 -8.54
C ALA A 78 7.15 -15.64 -7.31
N LEU A 79 8.06 -14.67 -7.40
CA LEU A 79 8.92 -14.26 -6.30
C LEU A 79 8.16 -13.54 -5.19
N GLU A 80 7.17 -12.70 -5.53
CA GLU A 80 6.27 -12.06 -4.58
C GLU A 80 5.45 -13.09 -3.79
N ALA A 81 4.94 -14.12 -4.48
CA ALA A 81 4.28 -15.23 -3.80
C ALA A 81 5.21 -15.90 -2.80
N ALA A 82 6.47 -16.17 -3.17
CA ALA A 82 7.46 -16.76 -2.27
C ALA A 82 7.78 -15.87 -1.07
N ALA A 83 7.90 -14.55 -1.27
CA ALA A 83 8.23 -13.60 -0.22
C ALA A 83 7.09 -13.37 0.79
N TYR A 84 5.82 -13.29 0.30
CA TYR A 84 4.72 -12.72 1.10
C TYR A 84 3.62 -13.71 1.51
N THR A 85 3.51 -14.90 0.88
CA THR A 85 2.39 -15.81 1.23
C THR A 85 2.67 -16.74 2.40
N GLY A 86 3.93 -16.93 2.78
CA GLY A 86 4.32 -17.83 3.87
C GLY A 86 4.09 -19.32 3.58
N GLY A 87 3.66 -19.68 2.36
CA GLY A 87 3.33 -21.05 1.96
C GLY A 87 4.55 -21.99 1.87
N TRP A 88 5.76 -21.45 1.82
CA TRP A 88 6.99 -22.21 1.77
C TRP A 88 7.85 -22.00 3.01
N ARG A 89 8.61 -23.02 3.40
CA ARG A 89 9.55 -22.99 4.53
C ARG A 89 10.77 -22.13 4.19
N MET A 90 10.59 -20.83 4.29
CA MET A 90 11.64 -19.83 4.17
C MET A 90 11.72 -19.10 5.51
N ASP A 91 12.91 -18.96 6.07
CA ASP A 91 13.06 -18.19 7.31
C ASP A 91 12.78 -16.70 7.10
N ARG A 92 12.65 -15.97 8.21
CA ARG A 92 12.29 -14.53 8.14
C ARG A 92 13.36 -13.72 7.41
N GLU A 93 14.64 -14.02 7.65
CA GLU A 93 15.75 -13.28 7.08
C GLU A 93 15.80 -13.45 5.56
N GLN A 94 15.65 -14.68 5.08
CA GLN A 94 15.56 -14.98 3.66
C GLN A 94 14.38 -14.30 2.98
N ARG A 95 13.20 -14.26 3.64
CA ARG A 95 12.04 -13.55 3.10
C ARG A 95 12.27 -12.04 3.01
N LEU A 96 12.88 -11.44 4.04
CA LEU A 96 13.22 -10.03 4.03
C LEU A 96 14.26 -9.70 2.96
N ALA A 97 15.26 -10.56 2.78
CA ALA A 97 16.26 -10.38 1.74
C ALA A 97 15.63 -10.48 0.34
N LEU A 98 14.74 -11.45 0.13
CA LEU A 98 14.00 -11.58 -1.12
C LEU A 98 13.12 -10.36 -1.39
N ALA A 99 12.35 -9.91 -0.40
CA ALA A 99 11.50 -8.72 -0.52
C ALA A 99 12.33 -7.48 -0.86
N TYR A 100 13.47 -7.29 -0.19
CA TYR A 100 14.41 -6.20 -0.48
C TYR A 100 14.92 -6.23 -1.93
N GLN A 101 15.35 -7.40 -2.41
CA GLN A 101 15.84 -7.56 -3.77
C GLN A 101 14.73 -7.34 -4.81
N LEU A 102 13.51 -7.82 -4.53
CA LEU A 102 12.32 -7.56 -5.35
C LEU A 102 12.04 -6.07 -5.48
N ASP A 103 12.06 -5.36 -4.36
CA ASP A 103 11.86 -3.91 -4.31
C ASP A 103 12.88 -3.18 -5.19
N LEU A 104 14.16 -3.54 -5.10
CA LEU A 104 15.19 -2.94 -5.93
C LEU A 104 14.99 -3.24 -7.42
N ALA A 105 14.62 -4.46 -7.76
CA ALA A 105 14.39 -4.84 -9.15
C ALA A 105 13.15 -4.16 -9.75
N ALA A 106 12.11 -3.91 -8.92
CA ALA A 106 10.87 -3.29 -9.37
C ALA A 106 11.06 -1.87 -9.92
N VAL A 107 12.08 -1.14 -9.47
CA VAL A 107 12.39 0.23 -9.92
C VAL A 107 13.37 0.30 -11.09
N VAL A 108 13.85 -0.85 -11.58
CA VAL A 108 14.69 -0.90 -12.81
C VAL A 108 13.81 -0.56 -14.00
N GLU A 109 14.17 0.50 -14.74
CA GLU A 109 13.37 1.01 -15.85
C GLU A 109 13.40 0.07 -17.07
N ASP A 110 14.58 -0.47 -17.42
CA ASP A 110 14.72 -1.36 -18.55
C ASP A 110 14.07 -2.74 -18.27
N PRO A 111 13.08 -3.17 -19.08
CA PRO A 111 12.37 -4.42 -18.85
C PRO A 111 13.24 -5.67 -18.96
N SER A 112 14.30 -5.64 -19.81
CA SER A 112 15.21 -6.77 -19.96
C SER A 112 16.12 -6.90 -18.76
N GLU A 113 16.67 -5.80 -18.27
CA GLU A 113 17.48 -5.79 -17.04
C GLU A 113 16.64 -6.21 -15.84
N ARG A 114 15.39 -5.73 -15.75
CA ARG A 114 14.44 -6.12 -14.69
C ARG A 114 14.12 -7.62 -14.74
N ALA A 115 13.82 -8.17 -15.91
CA ALA A 115 13.59 -9.60 -16.07
C ALA A 115 14.81 -10.44 -15.64
N TRP A 116 16.02 -10.00 -15.99
CA TRP A 116 17.24 -10.67 -15.56
C TRP A 116 17.52 -10.50 -14.07
N ALA A 117 17.17 -9.40 -13.46
CA ALA A 117 17.26 -9.23 -12.02
C ALA A 117 16.38 -10.26 -11.29
N TYR A 118 15.12 -10.39 -11.68
CA TYR A 118 14.23 -11.42 -11.13
C TYR A 118 14.71 -12.85 -11.42
N ARG A 119 15.25 -13.08 -12.62
CA ARG A 119 15.80 -14.41 -12.95
C ARG A 119 16.94 -14.81 -12.03
N ARG A 120 17.86 -13.91 -11.74
CA ARG A 120 18.97 -14.19 -10.79
C ARG A 120 18.45 -14.54 -9.40
N MET A 121 17.39 -13.87 -8.91
CA MET A 121 16.77 -14.23 -7.62
C MET A 121 16.20 -15.65 -7.65
N ILE A 122 15.50 -16.03 -8.72
CA ILE A 122 15.00 -17.39 -8.89
C ILE A 122 16.15 -18.40 -8.88
N ASP A 123 17.22 -18.14 -9.62
CA ASP A 123 18.37 -19.03 -9.70
C ASP A 123 19.06 -19.19 -8.33
N THR A 124 19.20 -18.09 -7.54
CA THR A 124 19.71 -18.12 -6.17
C THR A 124 18.82 -18.98 -5.25
N LEU A 125 17.50 -18.85 -5.33
CA LEU A 125 16.58 -19.67 -4.53
C LEU A 125 16.64 -21.15 -4.93
N LEU A 126 16.79 -21.44 -6.23
CA LEU A 126 16.91 -22.82 -6.73
C LEU A 126 18.24 -23.48 -6.37
N SER A 127 19.32 -22.71 -6.30
CA SER A 127 20.63 -23.24 -5.87
C SER A 127 20.71 -23.49 -4.36
N GLY A 128 19.75 -23.00 -3.59
CA GLY A 128 19.77 -23.06 -2.13
C GLY A 128 20.80 -22.12 -1.50
N GLU A 129 21.40 -21.22 -2.28
CA GLU A 129 22.28 -20.20 -1.74
C GLU A 129 21.51 -19.18 -0.91
N PRO A 130 22.05 -18.71 0.23
CA PRO A 130 21.38 -17.72 1.05
C PRO A 130 21.30 -16.38 0.30
N MET A 131 20.11 -15.83 0.19
CA MET A 131 19.97 -14.44 -0.23
C MET A 131 20.53 -13.52 0.84
N SER A 132 21.44 -12.65 0.45
CA SER A 132 22.02 -11.66 1.35
C SER A 132 21.32 -10.32 1.19
N MET A 133 21.13 -9.66 2.32
CA MET A 133 20.70 -8.26 2.40
C MET A 133 21.90 -7.45 2.90
N PRO A 134 22.19 -6.28 2.31
CA PRO A 134 23.23 -5.43 2.85
C PRO A 134 22.86 -5.02 4.28
N PRO A 135 23.83 -4.72 5.15
CA PRO A 135 23.55 -4.14 6.45
C PRO A 135 22.70 -2.88 6.27
N MET A 136 21.50 -2.89 6.82
CA MET A 136 20.60 -1.74 6.78
C MET A 136 20.41 -1.20 8.18
N ALA A 137 20.37 0.13 8.31
CA ALA A 137 19.92 0.77 9.53
C ALA A 137 18.44 0.43 9.80
N ASP A 138 18.04 0.40 11.08
CA ASP A 138 16.64 0.13 11.46
C ASP A 138 15.67 1.21 10.98
N ALA A 139 16.20 2.40 10.67
CA ALA A 139 15.45 3.53 10.13
C ALA A 139 16.26 4.29 9.07
N ARG A 140 15.56 4.78 8.06
CA ARG A 140 16.07 5.71 7.06
C ARG A 140 15.23 6.98 7.09
N VAL A 141 15.88 8.12 7.31
CA VAL A 141 15.22 9.43 7.26
C VAL A 141 14.82 9.73 5.82
N LEU A 142 13.55 10.05 5.62
CA LEU A 142 12.98 10.51 4.34
C LEU A 142 12.88 12.04 4.35
N TYR A 143 12.48 12.62 5.48
CA TYR A 143 12.40 14.06 5.72
C TYR A 143 12.80 14.40 7.15
N ASP A 144 13.64 15.43 7.28
CA ASP A 144 14.06 16.04 8.56
C ASP A 144 14.08 17.56 8.35
N PHE A 145 13.17 18.26 8.98
CA PHE A 145 12.96 19.68 8.75
C PHE A 145 13.95 20.59 9.47
N GLY A 146 15.07 20.06 9.94
CA GLY A 146 16.24 20.85 10.30
C GLY A 146 16.86 21.59 9.12
N ASP A 147 16.68 21.07 7.88
CA ASP A 147 17.08 21.71 6.63
C ASP A 147 15.90 22.52 6.03
N PRO A 148 16.07 23.85 5.84
CA PRO A 148 15.05 24.71 5.23
C PRO A 148 14.66 24.31 3.80
N ASP A 149 15.57 23.68 3.07
CA ASP A 149 15.32 23.29 1.68
C ASP A 149 14.34 22.11 1.58
N GLU A 150 14.22 21.30 2.63
CA GLU A 150 13.25 20.20 2.66
C GLU A 150 11.81 20.69 2.69
N ALA A 151 11.51 21.77 3.40
CA ALA A 151 10.19 22.37 3.43
C ALA A 151 9.73 22.86 2.04
N ARG A 152 10.65 23.33 1.20
CA ARG A 152 10.36 23.79 -0.17
C ARG A 152 9.93 22.69 -1.13
N ARG A 153 10.17 21.44 -0.79
CA ARG A 153 9.75 20.28 -1.60
C ARG A 153 8.28 19.94 -1.41
N TRP A 154 7.64 20.52 -0.39
CA TRP A 154 6.24 20.28 -0.05
C TRP A 154 5.31 21.24 -0.78
N ARG A 155 4.16 20.74 -1.20
CA ARG A 155 3.13 21.48 -1.92
C ARG A 155 1.78 21.31 -1.24
N VAL A 156 1.06 22.42 -1.10
CA VAL A 156 -0.33 22.41 -0.63
C VAL A 156 -1.27 22.05 -1.78
N VAL A 157 -2.25 21.18 -1.52
CA VAL A 157 -3.34 20.84 -2.42
C VAL A 157 -4.65 20.87 -1.65
N VAL A 158 -5.58 21.70 -2.09
CA VAL A 158 -6.88 21.92 -1.47
C VAL A 158 -8.01 21.56 -2.44
N ASP A 159 -9.23 21.49 -1.93
CA ASP A 159 -10.46 21.16 -2.67
C ASP A 159 -10.93 22.25 -3.66
N GLY A 160 -10.20 23.35 -3.79
CA GLY A 160 -10.56 24.48 -4.65
C GLY A 160 -10.76 24.13 -6.12
N VAL A 161 -10.06 23.14 -6.65
CA VAL A 161 -10.25 22.65 -8.04
C VAL A 161 -11.63 22.02 -8.27
N MET A 162 -12.32 21.64 -7.20
CA MET A 162 -13.68 21.09 -7.21
C MET A 162 -14.72 22.10 -6.71
N GLY A 163 -14.33 23.37 -6.56
CA GLY A 163 -15.20 24.42 -6.05
C GLY A 163 -15.28 24.50 -4.52
N GLY A 164 -14.51 23.71 -3.80
CA GLY A 164 -14.39 23.77 -2.34
C GLY A 164 -13.78 25.08 -1.86
N ARG A 165 -13.85 25.33 -0.56
CA ARG A 165 -13.36 26.55 0.09
C ARG A 165 -12.39 26.32 1.23
N SER A 166 -11.82 25.13 1.30
CA SER A 166 -10.76 24.83 2.27
C SER A 166 -9.50 25.60 1.92
N THR A 167 -8.73 25.95 2.94
CA THR A 167 -7.44 26.64 2.80
C THR A 167 -6.34 25.77 3.39
N GLY A 168 -5.10 26.07 3.04
CA GLY A 168 -3.93 25.44 3.63
C GLY A 168 -2.69 26.25 3.30
N GLN A 169 -1.75 26.25 4.23
CA GLN A 169 -0.43 26.82 4.05
C GLN A 169 0.60 25.99 4.81
N ILE A 170 1.83 26.09 4.38
CA ILE A 170 2.98 25.46 5.05
C ILE A 170 4.00 26.53 5.41
N GLN A 171 4.61 26.35 6.56
CA GLN A 171 5.76 27.14 6.99
C GLN A 171 6.73 26.25 7.76
N GLN A 172 8.00 26.59 7.75
CA GLN A 172 8.98 25.97 8.62
C GLN A 172 9.11 26.80 9.89
N GLN A 173 8.98 26.15 11.02
CA GLN A 173 9.13 26.76 12.33
C GLN A 173 9.82 25.77 13.29
N ASP A 174 10.84 26.22 14.01
CA ASP A 174 11.52 25.45 15.05
C ASP A 174 11.94 24.02 14.61
N ASN A 175 12.56 23.93 13.43
CA ASN A 175 12.94 22.67 12.78
C ASN A 175 11.77 21.71 12.50
N THR A 176 10.57 22.21 12.38
CA THR A 176 9.38 21.44 11.99
C THR A 176 8.71 22.03 10.77
N LEU A 177 8.05 21.20 9.98
CA LEU A 177 7.10 21.63 8.97
C LEU A 177 5.73 21.83 9.65
N VAL A 178 5.21 23.04 9.64
CA VAL A 178 3.87 23.36 10.13
C VAL A 178 2.91 23.43 8.95
N PHE A 179 1.89 22.58 8.97
CA PHE A 179 0.78 22.61 8.03
C PHE A 179 -0.47 23.07 8.75
N GLU A 180 -1.03 24.20 8.31
CA GLU A 180 -2.19 24.80 8.94
C GLU A 180 -3.15 25.40 7.91
N GLY A 181 -4.39 25.62 8.33
CA GLY A 181 -5.44 26.22 7.50
C GLY A 181 -6.82 26.03 8.08
N ALA A 182 -7.82 25.96 7.22
CA ALA A 182 -9.19 25.68 7.62
C ALA A 182 -9.89 24.80 6.57
N THR A 183 -10.57 23.75 7.02
CA THR A 183 -11.47 22.95 6.19
C THR A 183 -12.84 23.59 6.11
N SER A 184 -13.46 23.51 4.92
CA SER A 184 -14.82 23.99 4.66
C SER A 184 -15.60 22.88 3.95
N LEU A 185 -16.76 22.51 4.50
CA LEU A 185 -17.63 21.50 3.91
C LEU A 185 -18.54 22.03 2.79
N ARG A 186 -18.44 23.32 2.48
CA ARG A 186 -19.23 23.94 1.40
C ARG A 186 -18.82 23.38 0.04
N ASN A 187 -19.80 23.24 -0.86
CA ASN A 187 -19.63 22.79 -2.23
C ASN A 187 -18.95 21.38 -2.33
N ASN A 188 -19.32 20.47 -1.44
CA ASN A 188 -18.73 19.15 -1.32
C ASN A 188 -17.20 19.16 -1.09
N GLY A 189 -16.66 20.25 -0.56
CA GLY A 189 -15.29 20.35 -0.11
C GLY A 189 -15.05 19.56 1.19
N GLY A 190 -14.00 19.88 1.89
CA GLY A 190 -13.70 19.34 3.22
C GLY A 190 -12.36 18.66 3.33
N PHE A 191 -11.40 18.96 2.43
CA PHE A 191 -10.04 18.51 2.61
C PHE A 191 -9.02 19.60 2.32
N SER A 192 -7.90 19.48 3.00
CA SER A 192 -6.65 20.13 2.65
C SER A 192 -5.52 19.10 2.79
N SER A 193 -4.49 19.20 2.00
CA SER A 193 -3.38 18.26 2.02
C SER A 193 -2.06 18.92 1.67
N ILE A 194 -0.98 18.30 2.13
CA ILE A 194 0.38 18.61 1.68
C ILE A 194 1.05 17.35 1.14
N ARG A 195 1.93 17.52 0.16
CA ARG A 195 2.57 16.42 -0.56
C ARG A 195 4.01 16.74 -0.90
N ALA A 196 4.86 15.72 -0.78
CA ALA A 196 6.25 15.82 -1.19
C ALA A 196 6.73 14.54 -1.89
N PRO A 197 7.69 14.66 -2.83
CA PRO A 197 8.28 13.51 -3.50
C PRO A 197 9.24 12.77 -2.56
N VAL A 198 9.30 11.45 -2.70
CA VAL A 198 10.34 10.60 -2.11
C VAL A 198 11.14 9.99 -3.25
N PRO A 199 12.48 9.99 -3.20
CA PRO A 199 13.29 9.37 -4.24
C PRO A 199 12.94 7.87 -4.37
N PRO A 200 12.86 7.33 -5.60
CA PRO A 200 12.57 5.92 -5.82
C PRO A 200 13.51 5.00 -5.04
N GLY A 201 12.98 3.93 -4.48
CA GLY A 201 13.74 2.96 -3.70
C GLY A 201 14.13 3.42 -2.29
N SER A 202 13.75 4.65 -1.86
CA SER A 202 14.12 5.13 -0.52
C SER A 202 13.51 4.32 0.61
N ALA A 203 12.37 3.69 0.41
CA ALA A 203 11.74 2.83 1.39
C ALA A 203 11.96 1.32 1.12
N ALA A 204 12.80 0.95 0.13
CA ALA A 204 13.12 -0.44 -0.16
C ALA A 204 13.72 -1.14 1.07
N GLY A 205 13.18 -2.32 1.41
CA GLY A 205 13.61 -3.10 2.58
C GLY A 205 13.12 -2.62 3.93
N TYR A 206 12.24 -1.63 3.95
CA TYR A 206 11.54 -1.15 5.13
C TYR A 206 10.06 -1.59 5.08
N ASP A 207 9.45 -1.76 6.25
CA ASP A 207 8.08 -2.31 6.37
C ASP A 207 7.05 -1.22 6.66
N ALA A 208 7.47 -0.08 7.20
CA ALA A 208 6.57 0.96 7.68
C ALA A 208 7.12 2.36 7.46
N LEU A 209 6.22 3.32 7.48
CA LEU A 209 6.52 4.74 7.63
C LEU A 209 6.34 5.12 9.10
N ARG A 210 7.32 5.78 9.69
CA ARG A 210 7.26 6.35 11.02
C ARG A 210 7.31 7.85 10.93
N ILE A 211 6.38 8.51 11.59
CA ILE A 211 6.28 9.96 11.63
C ILE A 211 6.31 10.45 13.09
N ARG A 212 6.95 11.59 13.33
CA ARG A 212 6.85 12.31 14.58
C ARG A 212 6.08 13.60 14.35
N VAL A 213 4.93 13.72 15.00
CA VAL A 213 3.96 14.81 14.76
C VAL A 213 3.36 15.33 16.05
N MET A 214 2.88 16.58 16.01
CA MET A 214 2.05 17.18 17.04
C MET A 214 0.84 17.81 16.34
N GLY A 215 -0.37 17.33 16.66
CA GLY A 215 -1.60 17.77 16.03
C GLY A 215 -2.50 18.60 16.93
N ASP A 216 -3.72 18.71 16.49
CA ASP A 216 -4.76 19.58 17.02
C ASP A 216 -5.97 18.81 17.59
N GLY A 217 -5.80 17.53 17.88
CA GLY A 217 -6.88 16.66 18.37
C GLY A 217 -7.77 16.10 17.26
N ARG A 218 -7.48 16.41 15.99
CA ARG A 218 -8.23 15.91 14.83
C ARG A 218 -7.65 14.60 14.30
N THR A 219 -8.44 13.89 13.47
CA THR A 219 -7.99 12.69 12.76
C THR A 219 -7.36 13.08 11.43
N TRP A 220 -6.11 12.69 11.26
CA TRP A 220 -5.31 12.93 10.09
C TRP A 220 -5.13 11.68 9.23
N ILE A 221 -4.66 11.85 8.01
CA ILE A 221 -4.29 10.76 7.12
C ILE A 221 -2.81 10.91 6.77
N LEU A 222 -2.03 9.86 6.99
CA LEU A 222 -0.74 9.66 6.34
C LEU A 222 -0.99 8.99 5.01
N GLY A 223 -0.56 9.62 3.92
CA GLY A 223 -0.63 9.09 2.57
C GLY A 223 0.75 8.74 2.03
N ALA A 224 0.82 7.69 1.24
CA ALA A 224 1.98 7.35 0.43
C ALA A 224 1.57 7.18 -1.03
N ARG A 225 2.42 7.63 -1.95
CA ARG A 225 2.19 7.49 -3.40
C ARG A 225 3.09 6.40 -3.96
N GLY A 226 2.54 5.60 -4.88
CA GLY A 226 3.30 4.65 -5.68
C GLY A 226 3.73 5.24 -7.03
N ASN A 227 4.65 4.57 -7.72
CA ASN A 227 5.22 5.05 -9.00
C ASN A 227 4.20 5.12 -10.16
N ASN A 228 3.07 4.45 -10.07
CA ASN A 228 2.35 4.04 -11.27
C ASN A 228 1.18 4.90 -11.69
N MET A 229 0.65 5.83 -10.87
CA MET A 229 -0.57 6.55 -11.28
C MET A 229 -0.68 7.94 -10.67
N ARG A 230 -1.14 8.88 -11.48
CA ARG A 230 -1.30 10.29 -11.09
C ARG A 230 -2.31 10.55 -9.98
N ALA A 231 -3.23 9.62 -9.74
CA ALA A 231 -4.33 9.78 -8.78
C ALA A 231 -4.31 8.74 -7.64
N ASP A 232 -3.38 7.78 -7.66
CA ASP A 232 -3.32 6.74 -6.64
C ASP A 232 -2.54 7.22 -5.43
N SER A 233 -3.17 7.09 -4.27
CA SER A 233 -2.57 7.31 -2.97
C SER A 233 -3.00 6.17 -2.05
N TYR A 234 -2.15 5.79 -1.12
CA TYR A 234 -2.38 4.75 -0.13
C TYR A 234 -2.47 5.41 1.23
N TRP A 235 -3.57 5.21 1.94
CA TRP A 235 -3.93 5.99 3.11
C TRP A 235 -4.01 5.13 4.37
N GLU A 236 -3.51 5.70 5.46
CA GLU A 236 -3.81 5.24 6.82
C GLU A 236 -4.18 6.42 7.69
N ARG A 237 -5.18 6.24 8.55
CA ARG A 237 -5.67 7.28 9.46
C ARG A 237 -4.93 7.18 10.79
N PHE A 238 -4.66 8.34 11.38
CA PHE A 238 -4.14 8.43 12.73
C PHE A 238 -4.81 9.57 13.49
N GLU A 239 -5.00 9.38 14.78
CA GLU A 239 -5.53 10.38 15.68
C GLU A 239 -4.40 11.18 16.29
N THR A 240 -4.66 12.43 16.63
CA THR A 240 -3.71 13.28 17.34
C THR A 240 -4.32 13.77 18.64
N THR A 241 -3.46 14.02 19.63
CA THR A 241 -3.84 14.74 20.84
C THR A 241 -3.37 16.20 20.69
N GLU A 242 -4.24 17.15 21.05
CA GLU A 242 -3.95 18.56 20.89
C GLU A 242 -2.68 18.96 21.69
N GLY A 243 -1.71 19.53 20.97
CA GLY A 243 -0.49 20.06 21.56
C GLY A 243 0.53 19.01 22.04
N GLU A 244 0.27 17.71 21.80
CA GLU A 244 1.17 16.64 22.22
C GLU A 244 1.98 16.06 21.06
N TRP A 245 3.29 15.89 21.29
CA TRP A 245 4.14 15.16 20.35
C TRP A 245 3.91 13.66 20.46
N GLN A 246 3.64 13.04 19.34
CA GLN A 246 3.49 11.59 19.24
C GLN A 246 4.29 11.00 18.07
N THR A 247 4.65 9.74 18.22
CA THR A 247 5.26 8.95 17.16
C THR A 247 4.23 7.94 16.65
N VAL A 248 3.91 8.02 15.36
CA VAL A 248 2.98 7.11 14.69
C VAL A 248 3.76 6.25 13.74
N THR A 249 3.56 4.94 13.81
CA THR A 249 4.18 3.97 12.89
C THR A 249 3.08 3.29 12.10
N VAL A 250 3.15 3.42 10.78
CA VAL A 250 2.15 2.90 9.85
C VAL A 250 2.79 1.83 8.97
N PRO A 251 2.36 0.55 9.09
CA PRO A 251 2.79 -0.50 8.18
C PRO A 251 2.38 -0.18 6.74
N ILE A 252 3.33 -0.20 5.80
CA ILE A 252 3.07 0.10 4.38
C ILE A 252 2.06 -0.91 3.81
N SER A 253 2.15 -2.18 4.24
CA SER A 253 1.23 -3.24 3.81
C SER A 253 -0.22 -3.07 4.27
N GLY A 254 -0.46 -2.26 5.32
CA GLY A 254 -1.78 -1.95 5.87
C GLY A 254 -2.45 -0.76 5.20
N MET A 255 -1.70 0.06 4.45
CA MET A 255 -2.25 1.26 3.82
C MET A 255 -3.25 0.89 2.72
N VAL A 256 -4.40 1.55 2.73
CA VAL A 256 -5.50 1.28 1.80
C VAL A 256 -5.37 2.15 0.56
N ARG A 257 -5.30 1.52 -0.61
CA ARG A 257 -5.26 2.24 -1.90
C ARG A 257 -6.54 3.04 -2.12
N GLN A 258 -6.39 4.29 -2.52
CA GLN A 258 -7.48 5.23 -2.78
C GLN A 258 -7.42 5.77 -4.20
N TYR A 259 -8.56 5.85 -4.84
CA TYR A 259 -8.74 6.57 -6.08
C TYR A 259 -9.80 7.66 -5.86
N PHE A 260 -9.38 8.91 -5.84
CA PHE A 260 -10.24 10.06 -5.49
C PHE A 260 -11.04 9.87 -4.18
N GLY A 261 -10.40 9.31 -3.15
CA GLY A 261 -11.03 9.06 -1.85
C GLY A 261 -11.93 7.82 -1.78
N THR A 262 -11.99 7.01 -2.85
CA THR A 262 -12.70 5.73 -2.87
C THR A 262 -11.68 4.59 -2.72
N PRO A 263 -11.86 3.70 -1.73
CA PRO A 263 -11.01 2.54 -1.58
C PRO A 263 -11.08 1.61 -2.79
N ILE A 264 -9.92 1.18 -3.28
CA ILE A 264 -9.79 0.21 -4.37
C ILE A 264 -8.75 -0.86 -4.01
N ALA A 265 -8.81 -2.00 -4.69
CA ALA A 265 -7.83 -3.07 -4.49
C ALA A 265 -6.43 -2.63 -4.95
N GLY A 266 -5.40 -3.08 -4.24
CA GLY A 266 -4.00 -2.87 -4.57
C GLY A 266 -3.13 -2.76 -3.32
N ARG A 267 -1.87 -3.12 -3.46
CA ARG A 267 -0.85 -3.02 -2.41
C ARG A 267 0.24 -2.06 -2.84
N LEU A 268 0.77 -1.32 -1.90
CA LEU A 268 1.95 -0.50 -2.10
C LEU A 268 3.20 -1.33 -1.76
N GLN A 269 4.08 -1.45 -2.73
CA GLN A 269 5.41 -2.01 -2.48
C GLN A 269 6.31 -0.92 -1.87
N PRO A 270 7.10 -1.22 -0.84
CA PRO A 270 7.97 -0.22 -0.20
C PRO A 270 8.89 0.51 -1.18
N ALA A 271 9.52 -0.17 -2.11
CA ALA A 271 10.37 0.47 -3.12
C ALA A 271 9.62 1.39 -4.09
N ALA A 272 8.33 1.13 -4.28
CA ALA A 272 7.48 1.94 -5.14
C ALA A 272 7.02 3.25 -4.48
N VAL A 273 7.31 3.46 -3.18
CA VAL A 273 7.01 4.73 -2.51
C VAL A 273 7.75 5.86 -3.20
N SER A 274 7.01 6.75 -3.84
CA SER A 274 7.50 7.88 -4.62
C SER A 274 7.09 9.24 -4.05
N GLY A 275 6.31 9.25 -2.99
CA GLY A 275 5.88 10.45 -2.29
C GLY A 275 5.18 10.15 -0.99
N VAL A 276 5.16 11.15 -0.11
CA VAL A 276 4.43 11.15 1.15
C VAL A 276 3.46 12.32 1.19
N GLU A 277 2.34 12.13 1.88
CA GLU A 277 1.23 13.08 1.91
C GLU A 277 0.62 13.12 3.31
N PHE A 278 0.14 14.30 3.70
CA PHE A 278 -0.72 14.45 4.87
C PHE A 278 -2.03 15.09 4.44
N TYR A 279 -3.15 14.54 4.90
CA TYR A 279 -4.47 15.10 4.65
C TYR A 279 -5.18 15.37 5.96
N ILE A 280 -5.89 16.47 6.00
CA ILE A 280 -7.02 16.66 6.88
C ILE A 280 -8.29 16.43 6.05
N TYR A 281 -8.99 15.32 6.35
CA TYR A 281 -10.20 14.88 5.65
C TYR A 281 -11.10 14.07 6.59
N ASP A 282 -11.47 14.67 7.70
CA ASP A 282 -12.22 14.08 8.80
C ASP A 282 -13.70 14.49 8.84
N LYS A 283 -14.16 15.19 7.78
CA LYS A 283 -15.53 15.70 7.66
C LYS A 283 -15.92 16.74 8.70
N GLN A 284 -14.94 17.43 9.28
CA GLN A 284 -15.16 18.55 10.17
C GLN A 284 -14.74 19.85 9.50
N ALA A 285 -15.55 20.91 9.64
CA ALA A 285 -15.18 22.25 9.23
C ALA A 285 -14.44 22.95 10.38
N GLY A 286 -13.55 23.86 10.03
CA GLY A 286 -12.82 24.66 11.03
C GLY A 286 -11.32 24.66 10.84
N PRO A 287 -10.60 25.33 11.74
CA PRO A 287 -9.16 25.40 11.69
C PRO A 287 -8.51 24.04 11.90
N PHE A 288 -7.30 23.88 11.39
CA PHE A 288 -6.47 22.73 11.63
C PHE A 288 -4.99 23.13 11.71
N ARG A 289 -4.21 22.33 12.44
CA ARG A 289 -2.77 22.51 12.53
C ARG A 289 -2.06 21.18 12.82
N LEU A 290 -1.04 20.88 12.03
CA LEU A 290 -0.15 19.74 12.22
C LEU A 290 1.31 20.20 12.14
N HIS A 291 2.09 19.90 13.17
CA HIS A 291 3.53 20.01 13.16
C HIS A 291 4.13 18.65 12.82
N ILE A 292 5.09 18.63 11.91
CA ILE A 292 5.79 17.42 11.47
C ILE A 292 7.28 17.66 11.72
N ASP A 293 7.86 16.83 12.59
CA ASP A 293 9.27 16.90 12.92
C ASP A 293 10.10 16.01 11.99
N ARG A 294 9.64 14.76 11.76
CA ARG A 294 10.41 13.77 11.02
C ARG A 294 9.53 12.75 10.34
N ILE A 295 10.00 12.26 9.19
CA ILE A 295 9.40 11.16 8.46
C ILE A 295 10.50 10.16 8.13
N GLU A 296 10.31 8.91 8.49
CA GLU A 296 11.28 7.83 8.33
C GLU A 296 10.62 6.60 7.68
N ALA A 297 11.39 5.86 6.91
CA ALA A 297 11.10 4.47 6.59
C ALA A 297 11.76 3.60 7.66
N VAL A 298 11.01 2.66 8.27
CA VAL A 298 11.49 1.84 9.39
C VAL A 298 11.18 0.37 9.18
N ARG A 299 11.97 -0.49 9.85
CA ARG A 299 11.74 -1.94 9.94
C ARG A 299 10.89 -2.22 11.17
N LEU A 300 9.77 -2.94 10.98
CA LEU A 300 8.92 -3.38 12.09
C LEU A 300 9.57 -4.58 12.77
N GLY A 301 10.06 -4.35 13.98
CA GLY A 301 10.47 -5.39 14.90
C GLY A 301 11.53 -6.35 14.37
N SER A 302 12.74 -6.03 14.64
CA SER A 302 13.79 -7.03 14.87
C SER A 302 13.58 -7.69 16.22
#